data_70535a1f34c568460707e1b45dc8e108
#
_entry.id   70535a1f34c568460707e1b45dc8e108
#
_cell.length_a   1.000
_cell.length_b   1.000
_cell.length_c   1.000
_cell.angle_alpha   90.00
_cell.angle_beta   90.00
_cell.angle_gamma   90.00
#
_symmetry.space_group_name_H-M   'P 1'
#
loop_
_entity.id
_entity.type
_entity.pdbx_description
1 polymer ?
#
loop_
_entity_poly.entity_id
_entity_poly.type
_entity_poly.pdbx_seq_one_letter_code
_entity_poly.pdbx_strand_id
1 'polypeptide(L)'
;YSPENVPYHPEYVAPISLDGYKEGSFCMTLGYPGSTERYLSSYGIEEMMNGINQAMIDVRGVKQTIWKREMDRRPDIRIKYASKYDESSNYWKNSIGTNKAIKHLKVLEKKRVAEAELRNWIQSHPEEREKLIRLFSSLELSYSNRRETNRALAYFGESFINGPELVQLALEILNFDFEAEEKLVITRMKKLLEKYDNLNLSIDKEVFAAMLKEYRSKVDKKYLPAMYLQIDTLYNGNVQTYVDSLYATSQITSPKGLKRFLE
;
A
#
# COMPACT_ATOMS: atom_id res chain seq x y z
N TYR A 1 29.85 4.22 5.64
CA TYR A 1 31.17 3.64 5.88
C TYR A 1 32.14 4.75 6.26
N SER A 2 32.83 4.60 7.44
CA SER A 2 33.90 5.48 7.86
C SER A 2 35.17 4.67 8.00
N PRO A 3 36.36 5.23 7.61
CA PRO A 3 37.63 4.56 7.87
C PRO A 3 37.92 4.33 9.34
N GLU A 4 37.24 5.07 10.22
CA GLU A 4 37.40 4.99 11.68
C GLU A 4 36.46 3.96 12.32
N ASN A 5 35.59 3.32 11.54
CA ASN A 5 34.70 2.29 12.06
C ASN A 5 35.51 1.09 12.57
N VAL A 6 35.22 0.70 13.80
CA VAL A 6 35.71 -0.54 14.40
C VAL A 6 34.60 -1.57 14.47
N PRO A 7 34.92 -2.90 14.37
CA PRO A 7 33.92 -3.95 14.53
C PRO A 7 33.24 -3.82 15.90
N TYR A 8 31.91 -3.95 15.91
CA TYR A 8 31.16 -4.02 17.16
C TYR A 8 31.31 -5.41 17.78
N HIS A 9 31.71 -5.48 19.05
CA HIS A 9 31.82 -6.71 19.82
C HIS A 9 30.70 -6.73 20.88
N PRO A 10 29.56 -7.41 20.61
CA PRO A 10 28.48 -7.50 21.58
C PRO A 10 28.91 -8.39 22.76
N GLU A 11 28.41 -8.07 23.95
CA GLU A 11 28.63 -8.90 25.16
C GLU A 11 27.99 -10.29 25.02
N TYR A 12 26.90 -10.39 24.26
CA TYR A 12 26.19 -11.62 23.97
C TYR A 12 25.80 -11.73 22.51
N VAL A 13 26.03 -12.89 21.94
CA VAL A 13 25.59 -13.25 20.58
C VAL A 13 24.62 -14.42 20.70
N ALA A 14 23.41 -14.29 20.19
CA ALA A 14 22.44 -15.37 20.15
C ALA A 14 23.00 -16.54 19.30
N PRO A 15 23.10 -17.75 19.84
CA PRO A 15 23.59 -18.90 19.06
C PRO A 15 22.57 -19.29 17.99
N ILE A 16 23.10 -19.70 16.84
CA ILE A 16 22.29 -20.26 15.75
C ILE A 16 22.34 -21.78 15.87
N SER A 17 21.16 -22.42 16.11
CA SER A 17 21.05 -23.88 16.07
C SER A 17 20.59 -24.34 14.71
N LEU A 18 21.22 -25.39 14.22
CA LEU A 18 20.82 -26.11 12.98
C LEU A 18 20.00 -27.37 13.28
N ASP A 19 19.67 -27.64 14.55
CA ASP A 19 18.92 -28.86 14.94
C ASP A 19 17.46 -28.82 14.46
N GLY A 20 17.00 -27.65 14.00
CA GLY A 20 15.64 -27.45 13.53
C GLY A 20 14.61 -27.40 14.66
N TYR A 21 13.34 -27.55 14.30
CA TYR A 21 12.22 -27.60 15.24
C TYR A 21 11.22 -28.68 14.80
N LYS A 22 10.44 -29.18 15.76
CA LYS A 22 9.39 -30.18 15.52
C LYS A 22 8.02 -29.55 15.73
N GLU A 23 6.98 -30.20 15.19
CA GLU A 23 5.61 -29.82 15.51
C GLU A 23 5.38 -29.85 17.04
N GLY A 24 4.81 -28.77 17.57
CA GLY A 24 4.62 -28.59 19.02
C GLY A 24 5.82 -27.99 19.76
N SER A 25 6.95 -27.72 19.10
CA SER A 25 8.06 -26.98 19.71
C SER A 25 7.63 -25.56 20.06
N PHE A 26 8.11 -25.06 21.21
CA PHE A 26 7.90 -23.65 21.57
C PHE A 26 8.64 -22.74 20.59
N CYS A 27 7.91 -21.77 20.02
CA CYS A 27 8.47 -20.73 19.16
C CYS A 27 8.04 -19.36 19.67
N MET A 28 8.95 -18.39 19.63
CA MET A 28 8.68 -17.02 20.05
C MET A 28 9.34 -16.04 19.10
N THR A 29 8.61 -15.00 18.74
CA THR A 29 9.13 -13.84 18.00
C THR A 29 9.24 -12.66 18.98
N LEU A 30 10.43 -12.05 19.06
CA LEU A 30 10.65 -10.83 19.82
C LEU A 30 10.43 -9.62 18.90
N GLY A 31 9.63 -8.67 19.37
CA GLY A 31 9.37 -7.43 18.65
C GLY A 31 8.13 -6.70 19.15
N TYR A 32 7.94 -5.50 18.62
CA TYR A 32 6.78 -4.67 18.93
C TYR A 32 5.86 -4.62 17.72
N PRO A 33 4.57 -5.02 17.84
CA PRO A 33 3.60 -4.84 16.76
C PRO A 33 3.41 -3.34 16.51
N GLY A 34 3.43 -2.92 15.23
CA GLY A 34 3.25 -1.52 14.85
C GLY A 34 1.83 -1.01 15.13
N SER A 35 0.83 -1.87 14.90
CA SER A 35 -0.58 -1.59 15.18
C SER A 35 -1.35 -2.88 15.45
N THR A 36 -2.48 -2.75 16.16
CA THR A 36 -3.44 -3.84 16.37
C THR A 36 -4.86 -3.30 16.24
N GLU A 37 -5.72 -4.08 15.60
CA GLU A 37 -7.12 -3.71 15.32
C GLU A 37 -8.11 -4.55 16.15
N ARG A 38 -7.74 -4.80 17.42
CA ARG A 38 -8.50 -5.68 18.34
C ARG A 38 -9.96 -5.27 18.53
N TYR A 39 -10.23 -3.97 18.53
CA TYR A 39 -11.53 -3.41 18.89
C TYR A 39 -12.41 -3.03 17.70
N LEU A 40 -12.01 -3.37 16.48
CA LEU A 40 -12.88 -3.17 15.33
C LEU A 40 -14.19 -3.95 15.49
N SER A 41 -15.29 -3.31 15.08
CA SER A 41 -16.59 -3.96 14.91
C SER A 41 -16.58 -4.93 13.73
N SER A 42 -17.62 -5.77 13.60
CA SER A 42 -17.78 -6.60 12.41
C SER A 42 -17.78 -5.80 11.11
N TYR A 43 -18.37 -4.61 11.10
CA TYR A 43 -18.37 -3.69 9.97
C TYR A 43 -16.95 -3.21 9.60
N GLY A 44 -16.14 -2.86 10.62
CA GLY A 44 -14.75 -2.45 10.42
C GLY A 44 -13.87 -3.57 9.88
N ILE A 45 -14.08 -4.82 10.34
CA ILE A 45 -13.39 -6.00 9.82
C ILE A 45 -13.77 -6.25 8.36
N GLU A 46 -15.05 -6.13 7.99
CA GLU A 46 -15.50 -6.26 6.61
C GLU A 46 -14.87 -5.19 5.70
N GLU A 47 -14.83 -3.93 6.14
CA GLU A 47 -14.20 -2.83 5.40
C GLU A 47 -12.71 -3.07 5.21
N MET A 48 -12.01 -3.50 6.26
CA MET A 48 -10.59 -3.83 6.20
C MET A 48 -10.32 -4.99 5.21
N MET A 49 -11.08 -6.08 5.32
CA MET A 49 -10.89 -7.28 4.47
C MET A 49 -11.18 -7.01 3.00
N ASN A 50 -12.34 -6.42 2.71
CA ASN A 50 -12.89 -6.30 1.36
C ASN A 50 -12.52 -4.98 0.66
N GLY A 51 -12.11 -3.98 1.43
CA GLY A 51 -11.62 -2.69 0.93
C GLY A 51 -10.10 -2.63 0.95
N ILE A 52 -9.52 -2.35 2.10
CA ILE A 52 -8.09 -2.03 2.25
C ILE A 52 -7.19 -3.22 1.87
N ASN A 53 -7.39 -4.36 2.51
CA ASN A 53 -6.55 -5.53 2.26
C ASN A 53 -6.74 -6.07 0.84
N GLN A 54 -7.98 -6.04 0.32
CA GLN A 54 -8.24 -6.53 -1.04
C GLN A 54 -7.58 -5.62 -2.10
N ALA A 55 -7.60 -4.30 -1.92
CA ALA A 55 -6.89 -3.37 -2.79
C ALA A 55 -5.37 -3.62 -2.79
N MET A 56 -4.78 -3.81 -1.60
CA MET A 56 -3.36 -4.18 -1.49
C MET A 56 -3.04 -5.51 -2.18
N ILE A 57 -3.90 -6.53 -1.99
CA ILE A 57 -3.70 -7.85 -2.60
C ILE A 57 -3.73 -7.76 -4.11
N ASP A 58 -4.73 -7.11 -4.68
CA ASP A 58 -4.92 -7.03 -6.12
C ASP A 58 -3.84 -6.17 -6.78
N VAL A 59 -3.67 -4.93 -6.33
CA VAL A 59 -2.79 -3.95 -6.98
C VAL A 59 -1.32 -4.26 -6.75
N ARG A 60 -0.92 -4.58 -5.51
CA ARG A 60 0.47 -4.97 -5.25
C ARG A 60 0.81 -6.31 -5.88
N GLY A 61 -0.15 -7.24 -6.00
CA GLY A 61 0.03 -8.50 -6.71
C GLY A 61 0.47 -8.29 -8.16
N VAL A 62 -0.16 -7.34 -8.86
CA VAL A 62 0.23 -6.94 -10.22
C VAL A 62 1.66 -6.39 -10.25
N LYS A 63 1.99 -5.45 -9.35
CA LYS A 63 3.33 -4.87 -9.23
C LYS A 63 4.39 -5.92 -8.91
N GLN A 64 4.13 -6.78 -7.93
CA GLN A 64 5.03 -7.86 -7.52
C GLN A 64 5.35 -8.82 -8.67
N THR A 65 4.37 -9.15 -9.48
CA THR A 65 4.56 -10.03 -10.64
C THR A 65 5.51 -9.42 -11.66
N ILE A 66 5.34 -8.14 -11.98
CA ILE A 66 6.20 -7.43 -12.95
C ILE A 66 7.62 -7.30 -12.38
N TRP A 67 7.76 -6.79 -11.15
CA TRP A 67 9.07 -6.61 -10.51
C TRP A 67 9.83 -7.92 -10.37
N LYS A 68 9.18 -8.99 -9.90
CA LYS A 68 9.79 -10.30 -9.75
C LYS A 68 10.32 -10.84 -11.07
N ARG A 69 9.52 -10.76 -12.13
CA ARG A 69 9.92 -11.18 -13.48
C ARG A 69 11.19 -10.45 -13.95
N GLU A 70 11.25 -9.13 -13.77
CA GLU A 70 12.41 -8.35 -14.20
C GLU A 70 13.65 -8.58 -13.32
N MET A 71 13.46 -8.74 -12.02
CA MET A 71 14.54 -9.10 -11.08
C MET A 71 15.15 -10.49 -11.38
N ASP A 72 14.32 -11.44 -11.82
CA ASP A 72 14.79 -12.79 -12.16
C ASP A 72 15.60 -12.83 -13.47
N ARG A 73 15.31 -11.91 -14.37
CA ARG A 73 15.98 -11.81 -15.68
C ARG A 73 17.26 -10.98 -15.65
N ARG A 74 17.36 -10.01 -14.74
CA ARG A 74 18.38 -8.97 -14.77
C ARG A 74 18.98 -8.73 -13.38
N PRO A 75 20.25 -9.15 -13.16
CA PRO A 75 20.93 -8.98 -11.87
C PRO A 75 21.04 -7.51 -11.43
N ASP A 76 21.26 -6.57 -12.37
CA ASP A 76 21.32 -5.13 -12.11
C ASP A 76 19.98 -4.58 -11.59
N ILE A 77 18.87 -5.04 -12.14
CA ILE A 77 17.52 -4.73 -11.66
C ILE A 77 17.28 -5.35 -10.29
N ARG A 78 17.71 -6.59 -10.09
CA ARG A 78 17.56 -7.26 -8.80
C ARG A 78 18.19 -6.47 -7.65
N ILE A 79 19.37 -5.94 -7.86
CA ILE A 79 20.06 -5.11 -6.86
C ILE A 79 19.26 -3.83 -6.57
N LYS A 80 18.75 -3.16 -7.59
CA LYS A 80 17.97 -1.91 -7.44
C LYS A 80 16.59 -2.10 -6.82
N TYR A 81 15.94 -3.24 -7.11
CA TYR A 81 14.54 -3.46 -6.75
C TYR A 81 14.33 -4.38 -5.54
N ALA A 82 15.35 -5.10 -5.06
CA ALA A 82 15.20 -6.05 -3.96
C ALA A 82 14.55 -5.42 -2.72
N SER A 83 15.07 -4.29 -2.23
CA SER A 83 14.52 -3.61 -1.06
C SER A 83 13.09 -3.11 -1.29
N LYS A 84 12.80 -2.51 -2.45
CA LYS A 84 11.47 -2.03 -2.83
C LYS A 84 10.46 -3.19 -2.93
N TYR A 85 10.92 -4.30 -3.50
CA TYR A 85 10.13 -5.53 -3.61
C TYR A 85 9.80 -6.10 -2.24
N ASP A 86 10.79 -6.20 -1.35
CA ASP A 86 10.61 -6.75 -0.01
C ASP A 86 9.67 -5.89 0.84
N GLU A 87 9.82 -4.57 0.81
CA GLU A 87 8.91 -3.65 1.49
C GLU A 87 7.47 -3.80 0.98
N SER A 88 7.26 -3.74 -0.33
CA SER A 88 5.94 -3.92 -0.93
C SER A 88 5.36 -5.31 -0.63
N SER A 89 6.19 -6.35 -0.69
CA SER A 89 5.85 -7.75 -0.41
C SER A 89 5.42 -7.97 1.03
N ASN A 90 6.04 -7.29 1.99
CA ASN A 90 5.69 -7.37 3.40
C ASN A 90 4.20 -7.01 3.62
N TYR A 91 3.76 -5.85 3.14
CA TYR A 91 2.36 -5.42 3.24
C TYR A 91 1.41 -6.32 2.44
N TRP A 92 1.82 -6.75 1.25
CA TRP A 92 1.03 -7.64 0.40
C TRP A 92 0.77 -8.99 1.07
N LYS A 93 1.82 -9.63 1.58
CA LYS A 93 1.73 -10.91 2.31
C LYS A 93 0.97 -10.77 3.62
N ASN A 94 1.15 -9.65 4.34
CA ASN A 94 0.40 -9.35 5.55
C ASN A 94 -1.10 -9.30 5.25
N SER A 95 -1.52 -8.58 4.21
CA SER A 95 -2.94 -8.48 3.82
C SER A 95 -3.54 -9.84 3.44
N ILE A 96 -2.80 -10.66 2.68
CA ILE A 96 -3.20 -12.03 2.34
C ILE A 96 -3.34 -12.88 3.62
N GLY A 97 -2.32 -12.86 4.48
CA GLY A 97 -2.29 -13.62 5.72
C GLY A 97 -3.40 -13.22 6.69
N THR A 98 -3.62 -11.92 6.86
CA THR A 98 -4.68 -11.36 7.69
C THR A 98 -6.06 -11.80 7.21
N ASN A 99 -6.35 -11.65 5.91
CA ASN A 99 -7.63 -12.08 5.36
C ASN A 99 -7.85 -13.60 5.50
N LYS A 100 -6.79 -14.39 5.30
CA LYS A 100 -6.81 -15.85 5.51
C LYS A 100 -7.08 -16.20 6.98
N ALA A 101 -6.39 -15.54 7.90
CA ALA A 101 -6.53 -15.77 9.34
C ALA A 101 -7.93 -15.39 9.84
N ILE A 102 -8.47 -14.24 9.44
CA ILE A 102 -9.81 -13.79 9.81
C ILE A 102 -10.87 -14.81 9.38
N LYS A 103 -10.76 -15.33 8.14
CA LYS A 103 -11.65 -16.36 7.63
C LYS A 103 -11.49 -17.68 8.38
N HIS A 104 -10.25 -18.16 8.55
CA HIS A 104 -9.97 -19.45 9.21
C HIS A 104 -10.42 -19.47 10.67
N LEU A 105 -10.15 -18.39 11.40
CA LEU A 105 -10.49 -18.25 12.81
C LEU A 105 -11.93 -17.78 13.05
N LYS A 106 -12.71 -17.57 12.00
CA LYS A 106 -14.09 -17.07 12.03
C LYS A 106 -14.23 -15.78 12.87
N VAL A 107 -13.27 -14.86 12.72
CA VAL A 107 -13.21 -13.65 13.55
C VAL A 107 -14.44 -12.78 13.32
N LEU A 108 -14.89 -12.65 12.07
CA LEU A 108 -16.08 -11.87 11.71
C LEU A 108 -17.34 -12.40 12.37
N GLU A 109 -17.54 -13.72 12.33
CA GLU A 109 -18.68 -14.40 12.96
C GLU A 109 -18.66 -14.22 14.49
N LYS A 110 -17.48 -14.38 15.11
CA LYS A 110 -17.33 -14.16 16.56
C LYS A 110 -17.67 -12.73 16.96
N LYS A 111 -17.29 -11.73 16.17
CA LYS A 111 -17.65 -10.33 16.40
C LYS A 111 -19.16 -10.10 16.26
N ARG A 112 -19.79 -10.68 15.25
CA ARG A 112 -21.25 -10.60 15.06
C ARG A 112 -22.02 -11.21 16.22
N VAL A 113 -21.54 -12.34 16.75
CA VAL A 113 -22.15 -12.97 17.95
C VAL A 113 -22.03 -12.04 19.16
N ALA A 114 -20.83 -11.50 19.44
CA ALA A 114 -20.63 -10.58 20.57
C ALA A 114 -21.47 -9.29 20.42
N GLU A 115 -21.61 -8.77 19.20
CA GLU A 115 -22.47 -7.62 18.91
C GLU A 115 -23.95 -7.94 19.10
N ALA A 116 -24.39 -9.16 18.76
CA ALA A 116 -25.76 -9.60 19.00
C ALA A 116 -26.04 -9.78 20.50
N GLU A 117 -25.12 -10.37 21.26
CA GLU A 117 -25.20 -10.48 22.72
C GLU A 117 -25.28 -9.10 23.37
N LEU A 118 -24.47 -8.15 22.94
CA LEU A 118 -24.52 -6.77 23.43
C LEU A 118 -25.86 -6.10 23.09
N ARG A 119 -26.39 -6.30 21.89
CA ARG A 119 -27.74 -5.79 21.52
C ARG A 119 -28.86 -6.38 22.41
N ASN A 120 -28.78 -7.67 22.73
CA ASN A 120 -29.73 -8.31 23.65
C ASN A 120 -29.60 -7.75 25.06
N TRP A 121 -28.38 -7.54 25.56
CA TRP A 121 -28.15 -6.91 26.85
C TRP A 121 -28.74 -5.50 26.91
N ILE A 122 -28.56 -4.69 25.87
CA ILE A 122 -29.13 -3.33 25.75
C ILE A 122 -30.66 -3.36 25.87
N GLN A 123 -31.33 -4.39 25.32
CA GLN A 123 -32.79 -4.50 25.41
C GLN A 123 -33.30 -4.72 26.86
N SER A 124 -32.47 -5.32 27.71
CA SER A 124 -32.80 -5.56 29.13
C SER A 124 -32.40 -4.39 30.05
N HIS A 125 -31.78 -3.31 29.53
CA HIS A 125 -31.32 -2.13 30.28
C HIS A 125 -31.97 -0.84 29.73
N PRO A 126 -33.19 -0.51 30.17
CA PRO A 126 -33.98 0.60 29.60
C PRO A 126 -33.27 1.95 29.66
N GLU A 127 -32.50 2.23 30.71
CA GLU A 127 -31.78 3.49 30.97
C GLU A 127 -30.70 3.79 29.93
N GLU A 128 -30.06 2.79 29.38
CA GLU A 128 -29.01 2.93 28.41
C GLU A 128 -29.47 2.67 26.95
N ARG A 129 -30.70 2.10 26.82
CA ARG A 129 -31.20 1.55 25.54
C ARG A 129 -31.17 2.57 24.41
N GLU A 130 -31.76 3.72 24.60
CA GLU A 130 -31.91 4.70 23.54
C GLU A 130 -30.57 5.18 23.02
N LYS A 131 -29.65 5.50 23.91
CA LYS A 131 -28.30 5.96 23.57
C LYS A 131 -27.51 4.91 22.81
N LEU A 132 -27.50 3.66 23.30
CA LEU A 132 -26.70 2.59 22.72
C LEU A 132 -27.28 2.10 21.39
N ILE A 133 -28.60 2.03 21.21
CA ILE A 133 -29.23 1.71 19.93
C ILE A 133 -28.88 2.78 18.88
N ARG A 134 -28.95 4.07 19.24
CA ARG A 134 -28.55 5.16 18.33
C ARG A 134 -27.08 5.02 17.93
N LEU A 135 -26.18 4.71 18.88
CA LEU A 135 -24.76 4.50 18.61
C LEU A 135 -24.52 3.35 17.61
N PHE A 136 -25.15 2.20 17.84
CA PHE A 136 -25.05 1.05 16.92
C PHE A 136 -25.57 1.37 15.53
N SER A 137 -26.74 2.02 15.44
CA SER A 137 -27.33 2.41 14.16
C SER A 137 -26.45 3.43 13.42
N SER A 138 -25.88 4.39 14.13
CA SER A 138 -24.95 5.37 13.56
C SER A 138 -23.67 4.72 13.07
N LEU A 139 -23.14 3.76 13.80
CA LEU A 139 -21.95 2.99 13.41
C LEU A 139 -22.21 2.20 12.12
N GLU A 140 -23.30 1.44 12.06
CA GLU A 140 -23.71 0.68 10.90
C GLU A 140 -23.90 1.56 9.66
N LEU A 141 -24.64 2.66 9.83
CA LEU A 141 -24.88 3.64 8.76
C LEU A 141 -23.59 4.27 8.26
N SER A 142 -22.67 4.63 9.18
CA SER A 142 -21.37 5.20 8.82
C SER A 142 -20.57 4.26 7.93
N TYR A 143 -20.45 2.99 8.29
CA TYR A 143 -19.74 2.00 7.47
C TYR A 143 -20.46 1.73 6.14
N SER A 144 -21.79 1.62 6.17
CA SER A 144 -22.58 1.41 4.96
C SER A 144 -22.41 2.53 3.95
N ASN A 145 -22.50 3.78 4.40
CA ASN A 145 -22.43 4.96 3.53
C ASN A 145 -21.05 5.16 2.89
N ARG A 146 -19.97 4.81 3.59
CA ARG A 146 -18.60 5.02 3.10
C ARG A 146 -17.98 3.82 2.39
N ARG A 147 -18.59 2.63 2.47
CA ARG A 147 -18.02 1.36 2.00
C ARG A 147 -17.43 1.44 0.60
N GLU A 148 -18.21 1.88 -0.38
CA GLU A 148 -17.77 1.96 -1.77
C GLU A 148 -16.71 3.04 -1.98
N THR A 149 -16.89 4.20 -1.36
CA THR A 149 -15.93 5.31 -1.45
C THR A 149 -14.59 4.92 -0.83
N ASN A 150 -14.60 4.33 0.36
CA ASN A 150 -13.36 3.89 1.02
C ASN A 150 -12.67 2.76 0.24
N ARG A 151 -13.45 1.85 -0.35
CA ARG A 151 -12.89 0.84 -1.24
C ARG A 151 -12.23 1.47 -2.46
N ALA A 152 -12.90 2.42 -3.13
CA ALA A 152 -12.34 3.13 -4.27
C ALA A 152 -11.09 3.93 -3.89
N LEU A 153 -11.08 4.59 -2.72
CA LEU A 153 -9.92 5.30 -2.19
C LEU A 153 -8.74 4.36 -1.89
N ALA A 154 -9.00 3.16 -1.35
CA ALA A 154 -7.95 2.18 -1.11
C ALA A 154 -7.29 1.73 -2.42
N TYR A 155 -8.08 1.42 -3.44
CA TYR A 155 -7.55 1.12 -4.78
C TYR A 155 -6.82 2.31 -5.40
N PHE A 156 -7.33 3.53 -5.22
CA PHE A 156 -6.67 4.76 -5.68
C PHE A 156 -5.31 4.93 -5.01
N GLY A 157 -5.27 4.81 -3.69
CA GLY A 157 -4.01 4.89 -2.93
C GLY A 157 -2.96 3.90 -3.41
N GLU A 158 -3.34 2.65 -3.62
CA GLU A 158 -2.42 1.61 -4.08
C GLU A 158 -2.02 1.77 -5.55
N SER A 159 -2.93 2.21 -6.43
CA SER A 159 -2.66 2.32 -7.87
C SER A 159 -1.92 3.58 -8.27
N PHE A 160 -2.10 4.69 -7.53
CA PHE A 160 -1.55 6.00 -7.90
C PHE A 160 -0.55 6.51 -6.88
N ILE A 161 -0.87 6.48 -5.58
CA ILE A 161 0.02 7.06 -4.55
C ILE A 161 1.17 6.10 -4.22
N ASN A 162 0.89 4.81 -4.01
CA ASN A 162 1.87 3.77 -3.68
C ASN A 162 2.27 2.94 -4.90
N GLY A 163 1.82 3.34 -6.07
CA GLY A 163 1.96 2.60 -7.32
C GLY A 163 3.27 2.87 -8.05
N PRO A 164 3.22 3.58 -9.20
CA PRO A 164 4.39 3.86 -10.02
C PRO A 164 5.37 4.79 -9.33
N GLU A 165 6.65 4.52 -9.48
CA GLU A 165 7.73 5.32 -8.86
C GLU A 165 7.80 6.74 -9.43
N LEU A 166 7.52 6.91 -10.73
CA LEU A 166 7.50 8.24 -11.36
C LEU A 166 6.38 9.11 -10.80
N VAL A 167 5.21 8.51 -10.51
CA VAL A 167 4.09 9.24 -9.87
C VAL A 167 4.44 9.64 -8.45
N GLN A 168 5.10 8.77 -7.69
CA GLN A 168 5.60 9.10 -6.34
C GLN A 168 6.61 10.25 -6.39
N LEU A 169 7.54 10.21 -7.34
CA LEU A 169 8.50 11.29 -7.57
C LEU A 169 7.78 12.62 -7.91
N ALA A 170 6.78 12.58 -8.79
CA ALA A 170 5.96 13.74 -9.13
C ALA A 170 5.24 14.32 -7.92
N LEU A 171 4.66 13.47 -7.06
CA LEU A 171 4.00 13.91 -5.82
C LEU A 171 4.98 14.55 -4.84
N GLU A 172 6.19 14.02 -4.72
CA GLU A 172 7.24 14.64 -3.89
C GLU A 172 7.65 16.01 -4.42
N ILE A 173 7.74 16.17 -5.75
CA ILE A 173 8.03 17.46 -6.38
C ILE A 173 6.89 18.45 -6.16
N LEU A 174 5.64 18.03 -6.30
CA LEU A 174 4.47 18.88 -6.06
C LEU A 174 4.37 19.37 -4.61
N ASN A 175 4.84 18.58 -3.66
CA ASN A 175 4.87 18.94 -2.23
C ASN A 175 6.23 19.56 -1.82
N PHE A 176 7.06 19.92 -2.79
CA PHE A 176 8.37 20.49 -2.52
C PHE A 176 8.23 21.96 -2.13
N ASP A 177 8.76 22.32 -0.98
CA ASP A 177 8.83 23.71 -0.53
C ASP A 177 10.11 24.35 -1.08
N PHE A 178 9.96 25.11 -2.16
CA PHE A 178 11.06 25.85 -2.81
C PHE A 178 11.42 27.13 -2.06
N GLU A 179 10.59 27.61 -1.12
CA GLU A 179 10.82 28.80 -0.31
C GLU A 179 11.55 28.47 1.02
N ALA A 180 11.80 27.19 1.26
CA ALA A 180 12.55 26.74 2.44
C ALA A 180 14.00 27.23 2.39
N GLU A 181 14.73 27.07 3.51
CA GLU A 181 16.16 27.37 3.61
C GLU A 181 16.96 26.69 2.49
N GLU A 182 17.83 27.42 1.79
CA GLU A 182 18.58 26.99 0.60
C GLU A 182 19.29 25.64 0.81
N LYS A 183 19.92 25.43 1.96
CA LYS A 183 20.60 24.18 2.30
C LYS A 183 19.63 22.98 2.33
N LEU A 184 18.42 23.21 2.80
CA LEU A 184 17.37 22.18 2.85
C LEU A 184 16.85 21.87 1.45
N VAL A 185 16.64 22.90 0.63
CA VAL A 185 16.24 22.78 -0.77
C VAL A 185 17.27 21.94 -1.54
N ILE A 186 18.56 22.30 -1.47
CA ILE A 186 19.65 21.56 -2.14
C ILE A 186 19.71 20.10 -1.67
N THR A 187 19.53 19.85 -0.37
CA THR A 187 19.57 18.49 0.17
C THR A 187 18.41 17.65 -0.35
N ARG A 188 17.21 18.22 -0.43
CA ARG A 188 16.01 17.56 -0.95
C ARG A 188 16.12 17.30 -2.45
N MET A 189 16.63 18.27 -3.23
CA MET A 189 16.89 18.11 -4.67
C MET A 189 17.85 16.94 -4.94
N LYS A 190 18.96 16.84 -4.18
CA LYS A 190 19.88 15.70 -4.29
C LYS A 190 19.18 14.37 -4.04
N LYS A 191 18.35 14.27 -3.01
CA LYS A 191 17.57 13.06 -2.72
C LYS A 191 16.59 12.68 -3.84
N LEU A 192 15.95 13.66 -4.47
CA LEU A 192 15.07 13.41 -5.62
C LEU A 192 15.85 12.85 -6.82
N LEU A 193 17.04 13.40 -7.10
CA LEU A 193 17.92 12.89 -8.16
C LEU A 193 18.44 11.48 -7.86
N GLU A 194 18.84 11.19 -6.62
CA GLU A 194 19.23 9.84 -6.20
C GLU A 194 18.07 8.82 -6.35
N LYS A 195 16.84 9.21 -6.03
CA LYS A 195 15.65 8.37 -6.27
C LYS A 195 15.46 8.11 -7.76
N TYR A 196 15.64 9.14 -8.59
CA TYR A 196 15.54 9.00 -10.02
C TYR A 196 16.57 8.02 -10.58
N ASP A 197 17.81 8.05 -10.10
CA ASP A 197 18.89 7.15 -10.55
C ASP A 197 18.57 5.66 -10.25
N ASN A 198 17.73 5.42 -9.24
CA ASN A 198 17.25 4.09 -8.88
C ASN A 198 15.95 3.69 -9.57
N LEU A 199 15.37 4.56 -10.39
CA LEU A 199 14.17 4.31 -11.16
C LEU A 199 14.51 3.59 -12.47
N ASN A 200 13.69 2.60 -12.86
CA ASN A 200 13.72 2.03 -14.21
C ASN A 200 12.42 2.39 -14.94
N LEU A 201 12.47 3.38 -15.81
CA LEU A 201 11.30 3.91 -16.51
C LEU A 201 10.52 2.86 -17.32
N SER A 202 11.22 1.87 -17.88
CA SER A 202 10.56 0.81 -18.66
C SER A 202 9.71 -0.09 -17.76
N ILE A 203 10.24 -0.48 -16.62
CA ILE A 203 9.52 -1.29 -15.62
C ILE A 203 8.39 -0.46 -15.00
N ASP A 204 8.67 0.78 -14.63
CA ASP A 204 7.69 1.67 -14.02
C ASP A 204 6.50 1.95 -14.94
N LYS A 205 6.77 2.17 -16.21
CA LYS A 205 5.75 2.35 -17.25
C LYS A 205 4.84 1.12 -17.40
N GLU A 206 5.42 -0.08 -17.38
CA GLU A 206 4.65 -1.32 -17.42
C GLU A 206 3.79 -1.49 -16.16
N VAL A 207 4.37 -1.22 -15.00
CA VAL A 207 3.65 -1.22 -13.71
C VAL A 207 2.49 -0.26 -13.76
N PHE A 208 2.70 0.97 -14.23
CA PHE A 208 1.63 1.98 -14.29
C PHE A 208 0.49 1.55 -15.21
N ALA A 209 0.80 1.09 -16.41
CA ALA A 209 -0.23 0.61 -17.33
C ALA A 209 -1.04 -0.57 -16.77
N ALA A 210 -0.37 -1.50 -16.09
CA ALA A 210 -1.02 -2.64 -15.46
C ALA A 210 -1.90 -2.22 -14.28
N MET A 211 -1.44 -1.28 -13.44
CA MET A 211 -2.22 -0.75 -12.32
C MET A 211 -3.44 0.06 -12.76
N LEU A 212 -3.33 0.84 -13.85
CA LEU A 212 -4.49 1.53 -14.43
C LEU A 212 -5.55 0.54 -14.90
N LYS A 213 -5.15 -0.56 -15.55
CA LYS A 213 -6.09 -1.62 -15.98
C LYS A 213 -6.75 -2.27 -14.76
N GLU A 214 -5.96 -2.58 -13.73
CA GLU A 214 -6.47 -3.20 -12.49
C GLU A 214 -7.47 -2.28 -11.78
N TYR A 215 -7.12 -1.01 -11.57
CA TYR A 215 -8.02 -0.02 -10.96
C TYR A 215 -9.35 0.05 -11.70
N ARG A 216 -9.32 0.21 -13.04
CA ARG A 216 -10.51 0.29 -13.87
C ARG A 216 -11.38 -0.96 -13.76
N SER A 217 -10.80 -2.14 -13.59
CA SER A 217 -11.52 -3.42 -13.48
C SER A 217 -12.20 -3.62 -12.13
N LYS A 218 -11.70 -2.95 -11.07
CA LYS A 218 -12.11 -3.17 -9.68
C LYS A 218 -13.00 -2.08 -9.09
N VAL A 219 -13.00 -0.90 -9.68
CA VAL A 219 -13.65 0.29 -9.12
C VAL A 219 -14.83 0.69 -10.01
N ASP A 220 -15.93 1.10 -9.37
CA ASP A 220 -17.11 1.59 -10.09
C ASP A 220 -16.77 2.81 -10.95
N LYS A 221 -17.41 2.92 -12.12
CA LYS A 221 -17.16 3.99 -13.10
C LYS A 221 -17.27 5.40 -12.51
N LYS A 222 -18.15 5.60 -11.55
CA LYS A 222 -18.35 6.90 -10.88
C LYS A 222 -17.13 7.39 -10.09
N TYR A 223 -16.21 6.49 -9.74
CA TYR A 223 -14.98 6.80 -9.02
C TYR A 223 -13.74 6.83 -9.92
N LEU A 224 -13.91 6.65 -11.24
CA LEU A 224 -12.78 6.73 -12.16
C LEU A 224 -12.29 8.18 -12.29
N PRO A 225 -10.98 8.46 -12.07
CA PRO A 225 -10.40 9.77 -12.34
C PRO A 225 -10.58 10.22 -13.78
N ALA A 226 -10.61 11.55 -14.00
CA ALA A 226 -10.82 12.16 -15.31
C ALA A 226 -9.85 11.68 -16.41
N MET A 227 -8.68 11.19 -16.03
CA MET A 227 -7.72 10.59 -16.97
C MET A 227 -8.31 9.39 -17.77
N TYR A 228 -9.27 8.65 -17.18
CA TYR A 228 -9.91 7.56 -17.91
C TYR A 228 -10.81 8.07 -19.06
N LEU A 229 -11.41 9.26 -18.90
CA LEU A 229 -12.11 9.90 -20.02
C LEU A 229 -11.13 10.23 -21.15
N GLN A 230 -9.92 10.73 -20.83
CA GLN A 230 -8.88 10.97 -21.84
C GLN A 230 -8.43 9.66 -22.51
N ILE A 231 -8.22 8.59 -21.72
CA ILE A 231 -7.88 7.27 -22.26
C ILE A 231 -8.93 6.81 -23.25
N ASP A 232 -10.20 6.95 -22.91
CA ASP A 232 -11.31 6.49 -23.76
C ASP A 232 -11.48 7.33 -25.01
N THR A 233 -11.38 8.65 -24.92
CA THR A 233 -11.64 9.57 -26.03
C THR A 233 -10.44 9.79 -26.94
N LEU A 234 -9.24 9.95 -26.38
CA LEU A 234 -8.05 10.30 -27.16
C LEU A 234 -7.20 9.08 -27.54
N TYR A 235 -7.33 7.98 -26.79
CA TYR A 235 -6.51 6.77 -26.98
C TYR A 235 -7.34 5.51 -27.25
N ASN A 236 -8.64 5.67 -27.60
CA ASN A 236 -9.56 4.58 -27.92
C ASN A 236 -9.61 3.48 -26.82
N GLY A 237 -9.53 3.88 -25.55
CA GLY A 237 -9.50 2.98 -24.42
C GLY A 237 -8.15 2.28 -24.19
N ASN A 238 -7.13 2.57 -24.99
CA ASN A 238 -5.81 1.93 -24.88
C ASN A 238 -4.96 2.57 -23.80
N VAL A 239 -4.97 1.96 -22.63
CA VAL A 239 -4.18 2.38 -21.46
C VAL A 239 -2.66 2.41 -21.75
N GLN A 240 -2.16 1.43 -22.53
CA GLN A 240 -0.72 1.37 -22.81
C GLN A 240 -0.28 2.57 -23.64
N THR A 241 -1.01 2.89 -24.71
CA THR A 241 -0.70 4.06 -25.56
C THR A 241 -0.77 5.38 -24.77
N TYR A 242 -1.75 5.50 -23.86
CA TYR A 242 -1.81 6.65 -22.94
C TYR A 242 -0.58 6.78 -22.07
N VAL A 243 -0.17 5.68 -21.41
CA VAL A 243 1.01 5.67 -20.53
C VAL A 243 2.29 5.92 -21.34
N ASP A 244 2.42 5.34 -22.54
CA ASP A 244 3.56 5.59 -23.42
C ASP A 244 3.67 7.06 -23.78
N SER A 245 2.56 7.71 -24.13
CA SER A 245 2.49 9.15 -24.43
C SER A 245 2.86 9.99 -23.20
N LEU A 246 2.32 9.66 -22.03
CA LEU A 246 2.60 10.36 -20.78
C LEU A 246 4.11 10.35 -20.45
N TYR A 247 4.75 9.17 -20.54
CA TYR A 247 6.18 9.04 -20.26
C TYR A 247 7.06 9.70 -21.32
N ALA A 248 6.60 9.75 -22.56
CA ALA A 248 7.34 10.41 -23.65
C ALA A 248 7.31 11.94 -23.56
N THR A 249 6.21 12.50 -23.02
CA THR A 249 6.00 13.96 -22.97
C THR A 249 6.37 14.59 -21.62
N SER A 250 6.46 13.79 -20.57
CA SER A 250 6.77 14.30 -19.22
C SER A 250 8.23 14.76 -19.11
N GLN A 251 8.42 15.96 -18.56
CA GLN A 251 9.77 16.52 -18.35
C GLN A 251 10.56 15.73 -17.31
N ILE A 252 9.91 15.18 -16.30
CA ILE A 252 10.57 14.45 -15.20
C ILE A 252 11.00 13.02 -15.56
N THR A 253 10.83 12.59 -16.79
CA THR A 253 11.26 11.26 -17.27
C THR A 253 12.74 11.23 -17.73
N SER A 254 13.45 12.32 -17.61
CA SER A 254 14.90 12.37 -17.88
C SER A 254 15.64 13.14 -16.78
N PRO A 255 16.90 12.76 -16.46
CA PRO A 255 17.72 13.49 -15.48
C PRO A 255 17.85 14.97 -15.80
N LYS A 256 18.04 15.29 -17.10
CA LYS A 256 18.13 16.67 -17.60
C LYS A 256 16.81 17.41 -17.44
N GLY A 257 15.70 16.76 -17.76
CA GLY A 257 14.37 17.35 -17.63
C GLY A 257 14.00 17.58 -16.18
N LEU A 258 14.26 16.60 -15.30
CA LEU A 258 14.04 16.73 -13.87
C LEU A 258 14.87 17.88 -13.27
N LYS A 259 16.17 17.94 -13.59
CA LYS A 259 17.05 19.02 -13.13
C LYS A 259 16.54 20.39 -13.55
N ARG A 260 16.18 20.56 -14.85
CA ARG A 260 15.60 21.80 -15.37
C ARG A 260 14.26 22.18 -14.71
N PHE A 261 13.49 21.18 -14.31
CA PHE A 261 12.20 21.42 -13.61
C PHE A 261 12.41 21.89 -12.18
N LEU A 262 13.50 21.48 -11.54
CA LEU A 262 13.86 21.84 -10.16
C LEU A 262 14.65 23.17 -10.05
N GLU A 263 15.24 23.66 -11.15
CA GLU A 263 15.88 24.97 -11.28
C GLU A 263 14.84 26.08 -11.53
#